data_c11fed025798829b136b52698d98f2ea
#
_entry.id   c11fed025798829b136b52698d98f2ea
#
_cell.length_a   1.000
_cell.length_b   1.000
_cell.length_c   1.000
_cell.angle_alpha   90.00
_cell.angle_beta   90.00
_cell.angle_gamma   90.00
#
_symmetry.space_group_name_H-M   'P 1'
#
loop_
_entity.id
_entity.type
_entity.pdbx_description
1 polymer ?
#
loop_
_entity_poly.entity_id
_entity_poly.type
_entity_poly.pdbx_seq_one_letter_code
_entity_poly.pdbx_strand_id
1 'polypeptide(L)'
;MTLPPCRSWFPQGKQLKVAYQAPEGRRVNAIGAHFTHGPLAGHFEFQSWAMLPKSRAKKARKTPEQRAAAHGLGVEEIGPITSERLLEFIWKAAGRGRDGGEGWKRERDLVVVLDNYSVHTSKVVKEAKGALEAAGVHLMYLPSYSPELSRIEPDWNDIKQHHLPVRSFDQVGDLKEAVDSALARKAHQLQQARTKTTSLRRLNT
;
A
#
# COMPACT_ATOMS: atom_id res chain seq x y z
N MET A 1 0.16 4.02 9.58
CA MET A 1 1.28 4.95 9.40
C MET A 1 1.35 5.87 10.60
N THR A 2 2.47 5.95 11.28
CA THR A 2 2.80 7.02 12.22
C THR A 2 3.26 8.23 11.41
N LEU A 3 2.99 9.44 11.91
CA LEU A 3 3.54 10.66 11.31
C LEU A 3 5.06 10.51 11.17
N PRO A 4 5.65 10.91 10.05
CA PRO A 4 7.09 10.86 9.87
C PRO A 4 7.77 11.73 10.94
N PRO A 5 8.96 11.35 11.42
CA PRO A 5 9.74 12.24 12.27
C PRO A 5 10.08 13.48 11.44
N CYS A 6 9.53 14.63 11.84
CA CYS A 6 9.78 15.89 11.15
C CYS A 6 11.20 16.34 11.43
N ARG A 7 12.10 16.07 10.49
CA ARG A 7 13.33 16.84 10.34
C ARG A 7 13.10 17.83 9.19
N SER A 8 13.06 19.10 9.51
CA SER A 8 12.92 20.17 8.52
C SER A 8 13.92 21.27 8.78
N TRP A 9 14.32 21.97 7.73
CA TRP A 9 15.14 23.15 7.84
C TRP A 9 14.27 24.34 8.25
N PHE A 10 14.58 24.94 9.41
CA PHE A 10 13.93 26.14 9.93
C PHE A 10 14.96 27.22 10.20
N PRO A 11 14.58 28.49 10.16
CA PRO A 11 15.43 29.57 10.62
C PRO A 11 15.90 29.30 12.07
N GLN A 12 17.13 29.65 12.37
CA GLN A 12 17.72 29.45 13.69
C GLN A 12 16.82 30.05 14.78
N GLY A 13 16.55 29.29 15.81
CA GLY A 13 15.68 29.70 16.92
C GLY A 13 14.17 29.52 16.69
N LYS A 14 13.73 29.04 15.53
CA LYS A 14 12.31 28.71 15.27
C LYS A 14 12.13 27.20 15.22
N GLN A 15 11.06 26.71 15.85
CA GLN A 15 10.66 25.30 15.79
C GLN A 15 9.29 25.17 15.12
N LEU A 16 9.14 24.15 14.27
CA LEU A 16 7.81 23.77 13.79
C LEU A 16 7.00 23.22 14.97
N LYS A 17 5.97 23.94 15.36
CA LYS A 17 5.01 23.44 16.35
C LYS A 17 3.86 22.80 15.59
N VAL A 18 3.81 21.47 15.59
CA VAL A 18 2.66 20.70 15.12
C VAL A 18 1.80 20.39 16.33
N ALA A 19 0.50 20.69 16.26
CA ALA A 19 -0.42 20.34 17.32
C ALA A 19 -0.36 18.83 17.58
N TYR A 20 0.03 18.45 18.80
CA TYR A 20 0.04 17.06 19.21
C TYR A 20 -1.42 16.63 19.43
N GLN A 21 -1.85 15.70 18.64
CA GLN A 21 -3.07 14.96 18.90
C GLN A 21 -2.69 13.53 19.26
N ALA A 22 -3.16 13.09 20.43
CA ALA A 22 -2.95 11.72 20.86
C ALA A 22 -3.42 10.75 19.77
N PRO A 23 -2.61 9.75 19.38
CA PRO A 23 -3.01 8.77 18.38
C PRO A 23 -4.10 7.86 18.95
N GLU A 24 -5.35 8.28 18.86
CA GLU A 24 -6.52 7.53 19.34
C GLU A 24 -6.85 6.32 18.43
N GLY A 25 -5.86 5.51 18.11
CA GLY A 25 -6.05 4.31 17.31
C GLY A 25 -6.38 4.57 15.83
N ARG A 26 -6.25 5.80 15.36
CA ARG A 26 -6.40 6.14 13.94
C ARG A 26 -5.20 5.61 13.15
N ARG A 27 -5.45 4.68 12.27
CA ARG A 27 -4.41 4.04 11.46
C ARG A 27 -4.94 3.68 10.09
N VAL A 28 -4.14 3.85 9.07
CA VAL A 28 -4.38 3.32 7.73
C VAL A 28 -3.31 2.28 7.41
N ASN A 29 -3.75 1.12 7.00
CA ASN A 29 -2.89 0.08 6.46
C ASN A 29 -2.88 0.22 4.94
N ALA A 30 -1.73 -0.02 4.31
CA ALA A 30 -1.60 0.00 2.86
C ALA A 30 -0.77 -1.20 2.38
N ILE A 31 -1.16 -1.75 1.24
CA ILE A 31 -0.35 -2.67 0.45
C ILE A 31 0.07 -1.92 -0.81
N GLY A 32 1.31 -2.13 -1.25
CA GLY A 32 1.81 -1.61 -2.51
C GLY A 32 2.65 -2.64 -3.22
N ALA A 33 2.70 -2.55 -4.55
CA ALA A 33 3.59 -3.32 -5.40
C ALA A 33 4.27 -2.38 -6.40
N HIS A 34 5.61 -2.37 -6.39
CA HIS A 34 6.41 -1.62 -7.34
C HIS A 34 6.97 -2.57 -8.41
N PHE A 35 6.58 -2.35 -9.64
CA PHE A 35 7.06 -3.12 -10.78
C PHE A 35 8.43 -2.58 -11.20
N THR A 36 9.48 -3.32 -10.89
CA THR A 36 10.87 -2.88 -11.14
C THR A 36 11.40 -3.27 -12.53
N HIS A 37 10.81 -4.29 -13.16
CA HIS A 37 11.26 -4.83 -14.44
C HIS A 37 10.10 -5.12 -15.41
N GLY A 38 10.43 -5.34 -16.66
CA GLY A 38 9.49 -5.73 -17.71
C GLY A 38 8.61 -4.60 -18.22
N PRO A 39 7.52 -4.93 -18.93
CA PRO A 39 6.64 -3.94 -19.56
C PRO A 39 5.96 -2.98 -18.58
N LEU A 40 5.77 -3.41 -17.34
CA LEU A 40 5.17 -2.60 -16.27
C LEU A 40 6.21 -1.90 -15.38
N ALA A 41 7.51 -1.93 -15.70
CA ALA A 41 8.53 -1.26 -14.90
C ALA A 41 8.16 0.21 -14.62
N GLY A 42 8.24 0.63 -13.36
CA GLY A 42 7.82 1.97 -12.91
C GLY A 42 6.33 2.10 -12.62
N HIS A 43 5.51 1.05 -12.83
CA HIS A 43 4.14 1.02 -12.34
C HIS A 43 4.13 0.76 -10.82
N PHE A 44 3.25 1.44 -10.11
CA PHE A 44 3.03 1.27 -8.68
C PHE A 44 1.54 1.03 -8.42
N GLU A 45 1.20 -0.19 -8.08
CA GLU A 45 -0.15 -0.57 -7.68
C GLU A 45 -0.27 -0.46 -6.16
N PHE A 46 -1.42 0.00 -5.67
CA PHE A 46 -1.64 0.12 -4.22
C PHE A 46 -3.10 -0.07 -3.83
N GLN A 47 -3.31 -0.37 -2.56
CA GLN A 47 -4.62 -0.40 -1.91
C GLN A 47 -4.47 -0.08 -0.42
N SER A 48 -5.44 0.61 0.17
CA SER A 48 -5.40 1.02 1.58
C SER A 48 -6.71 0.77 2.32
N TRP A 49 -6.63 0.59 3.64
CA TRP A 49 -7.77 0.37 4.52
C TRP A 49 -7.60 1.13 5.81
N ALA A 50 -8.67 1.83 6.21
CA ALA A 50 -8.71 2.53 7.49
C ALA A 50 -8.98 1.55 8.64
N MET A 51 -8.24 1.71 9.73
CA MET A 51 -8.52 1.00 10.98
C MET A 51 -9.38 1.89 11.86
N LEU A 52 -10.62 1.47 12.09
CA LEU A 52 -11.51 2.21 12.98
C LEU A 52 -11.11 2.02 14.44
N PRO A 53 -11.23 3.06 15.28
CA PRO A 53 -11.01 2.95 16.72
C PRO A 53 -11.90 1.87 17.32
N LYS A 54 -11.39 1.14 18.32
CA LYS A 54 -12.21 0.20 19.08
C LYS A 54 -13.32 0.97 19.82
N SER A 55 -14.57 0.58 19.62
CA SER A 55 -15.68 1.16 20.37
C SER A 55 -15.52 0.84 21.85
N ARG A 56 -15.46 1.87 22.70
CA ARG A 56 -15.48 1.72 24.16
C ARG A 56 -16.89 1.56 24.73
N ALA A 57 -17.91 1.80 23.91
CA ALA A 57 -19.30 1.75 24.37
C ALA A 57 -19.81 0.31 24.46
N LYS A 58 -20.22 -0.10 25.67
CA LYS A 58 -20.88 -1.38 25.92
C LYS A 58 -22.34 -1.46 25.39
N LYS A 59 -22.95 -0.30 25.04
CA LYS A 59 -24.35 -0.20 24.57
C LYS A 59 -24.39 0.02 23.06
N ALA A 60 -25.28 -0.71 22.38
CA ALA A 60 -25.59 -0.68 20.95
C ALA A 60 -24.36 -0.90 20.05
N ARG A 61 -24.09 -2.16 19.70
CA ARG A 61 -23.09 -2.50 18.67
C ARG A 61 -23.57 -1.99 17.31
N LYS A 62 -22.99 -0.88 16.86
CA LYS A 62 -23.14 -0.43 15.47
C LYS A 62 -22.65 -1.51 14.52
N THR A 63 -23.36 -1.72 13.41
CA THR A 63 -22.88 -2.61 12.34
C THR A 63 -21.58 -2.08 11.71
N PRO A 64 -20.80 -2.92 11.00
CA PRO A 64 -19.61 -2.47 10.28
C PRO A 64 -19.92 -1.30 9.34
N GLU A 65 -21.05 -1.34 8.60
CA GLU A 65 -21.52 -0.32 7.68
C GLU A 65 -21.78 1.01 8.41
N GLN A 66 -22.50 0.97 9.53
CA GLN A 66 -22.78 2.16 10.36
C GLN A 66 -21.50 2.75 10.96
N ARG A 67 -20.52 1.92 11.25
CA ARG A 67 -19.22 2.37 11.75
C ARG A 67 -18.40 3.04 10.65
N ALA A 68 -18.36 2.46 9.46
CA ALA A 68 -17.67 3.00 8.31
C ALA A 68 -18.28 4.35 7.89
N ALA A 69 -19.62 4.38 7.72
CA ALA A 69 -20.36 5.58 7.33
C ALA A 69 -20.17 6.76 8.32
N ALA A 70 -20.02 6.48 9.62
CA ALA A 70 -19.74 7.51 10.62
C ALA A 70 -18.38 8.22 10.42
N HIS A 71 -17.50 7.66 9.56
CA HIS A 71 -16.21 8.22 9.19
C HIS A 71 -16.13 8.57 7.69
N GLY A 72 -17.26 8.58 6.98
CA GLY A 72 -17.32 8.86 5.54
C GLY A 72 -16.72 7.77 4.67
N LEU A 73 -16.69 6.52 5.15
CA LEU A 73 -16.05 5.38 4.48
C LEU A 73 -17.06 4.29 4.12
N GLY A 74 -16.77 3.51 3.09
CA GLY A 74 -17.43 2.25 2.80
C GLY A 74 -16.90 1.11 3.67
N VAL A 75 -17.66 0.03 3.79
CA VAL A 75 -17.26 -1.15 4.58
C VAL A 75 -16.03 -1.84 3.98
N GLU A 76 -15.87 -1.80 2.68
CA GLU A 76 -14.74 -2.33 1.92
C GLU A 76 -13.44 -1.54 2.15
N GLU A 77 -13.56 -0.28 2.59
CA GLU A 77 -12.43 0.62 2.86
C GLU A 77 -11.88 0.50 4.28
N ILE A 78 -12.47 -0.34 5.12
CA ILE A 78 -12.08 -0.49 6.52
C ILE A 78 -11.56 -1.89 6.82
N GLY A 79 -10.71 -1.98 7.85
CA GLY A 79 -10.25 -3.25 8.41
C GLY A 79 -8.75 -3.52 8.26
N PRO A 80 -8.29 -4.67 8.76
CA PRO A 80 -6.90 -5.09 8.68
C PRO A 80 -6.55 -5.58 7.27
N ILE A 81 -5.25 -5.65 6.98
CA ILE A 81 -4.73 -6.44 5.85
C ILE A 81 -4.85 -7.91 6.26
N THR A 82 -5.65 -8.67 5.51
CA THR A 82 -5.79 -10.12 5.67
C THR A 82 -5.09 -10.85 4.54
N SER A 83 -4.95 -12.17 4.68
CA SER A 83 -4.35 -13.01 3.63
C SER A 83 -5.18 -13.03 2.35
N GLU A 84 -6.50 -12.98 2.49
CA GLU A 84 -7.44 -12.90 1.38
C GLU A 84 -7.27 -11.59 0.62
N ARG A 85 -7.23 -10.45 1.32
CA ARG A 85 -6.97 -9.13 0.72
C ARG A 85 -5.61 -9.06 0.03
N LEU A 86 -4.59 -9.70 0.61
CA LEU A 86 -3.29 -9.82 -0.04
C LEU A 86 -3.38 -10.61 -1.34
N LEU A 87 -4.07 -11.76 -1.34
CA LEU A 87 -4.24 -12.56 -2.55
C LEU A 87 -5.04 -11.83 -3.63
N GLU A 88 -6.13 -11.16 -3.27
CA GLU A 88 -6.88 -10.31 -4.18
C GLU A 88 -5.99 -9.22 -4.80
N PHE A 89 -5.15 -8.58 -3.97
CA PHE A 89 -4.21 -7.59 -4.43
C PHE A 89 -3.15 -8.17 -5.37
N ILE A 90 -2.59 -9.35 -5.07
CA ILE A 90 -1.63 -10.04 -5.95
C ILE A 90 -2.28 -10.37 -7.30
N TRP A 91 -3.50 -10.91 -7.32
CA TRP A 91 -4.24 -11.20 -8.54
C TRP A 91 -4.50 -9.94 -9.37
N LYS A 92 -4.91 -8.85 -8.73
CA LYS A 92 -5.11 -7.55 -9.37
C LYS A 92 -3.81 -7.01 -9.96
N ALA A 93 -2.72 -7.00 -9.20
CA ALA A 93 -1.41 -6.56 -9.64
C ALA A 93 -0.87 -7.45 -10.79
N ALA A 94 -1.22 -8.74 -10.77
CA ALA A 94 -0.91 -9.65 -11.87
C ALA A 94 -1.71 -9.35 -13.15
N GLY A 95 -2.72 -8.49 -13.09
CA GLY A 95 -3.57 -8.13 -14.25
C GLY A 95 -4.77 -9.05 -14.45
N ARG A 96 -5.09 -9.92 -13.48
CA ARG A 96 -6.33 -10.69 -13.49
C ARG A 96 -7.48 -9.73 -13.18
N GLY A 97 -8.25 -9.34 -14.21
CA GLY A 97 -9.46 -8.55 -14.05
C GLY A 97 -10.56 -9.31 -13.31
N ARG A 98 -11.67 -8.63 -13.00
CA ARG A 98 -12.86 -9.27 -12.40
C ARG A 98 -13.41 -10.40 -13.26
N ASP A 99 -13.21 -10.32 -14.56
CA ASP A 99 -13.66 -11.31 -15.56
C ASP A 99 -12.64 -12.43 -15.81
N GLY A 100 -11.51 -12.42 -15.09
CA GLY A 100 -10.49 -13.46 -15.15
C GLY A 100 -11.02 -14.77 -14.58
N GLY A 101 -11.72 -15.55 -15.41
CA GLY A 101 -12.31 -16.84 -15.08
C GLY A 101 -11.30 -17.91 -14.71
N GLU A 102 -11.82 -19.12 -14.48
CA GLU A 102 -11.02 -20.34 -14.34
C GLU A 102 -10.13 -20.53 -15.57
N GLY A 103 -8.83 -20.80 -15.37
CA GLY A 103 -7.88 -20.97 -16.48
C GLY A 103 -7.20 -19.69 -16.99
N TRP A 104 -7.46 -18.52 -16.39
CA TRP A 104 -6.74 -17.30 -16.74
C TRP A 104 -5.24 -17.47 -16.49
N LYS A 105 -4.43 -17.10 -17.47
CA LYS A 105 -2.96 -17.17 -17.42
C LYS A 105 -2.34 -15.90 -18.00
N ARG A 106 -1.23 -15.48 -17.44
CA ARG A 106 -0.42 -14.37 -17.98
C ARG A 106 0.31 -14.81 -19.26
N GLU A 107 0.50 -13.89 -20.18
CA GLU A 107 1.39 -14.09 -21.34
C GLU A 107 2.87 -14.16 -20.94
N ARG A 108 3.24 -13.45 -19.87
CA ARG A 108 4.60 -13.41 -19.33
C ARG A 108 4.54 -13.61 -17.83
N ASP A 109 5.43 -14.44 -17.34
CA ASP A 109 5.51 -14.72 -15.91
C ASP A 109 5.81 -13.46 -15.09
N LEU A 110 5.22 -13.41 -13.92
CA LEU A 110 5.42 -12.37 -12.92
C LEU A 110 6.04 -12.98 -11.66
N VAL A 111 7.17 -12.46 -11.23
CA VAL A 111 7.73 -12.78 -9.91
C VAL A 111 7.32 -11.70 -8.93
N VAL A 112 6.62 -12.10 -7.87
CA VAL A 112 6.21 -11.24 -6.76
C VAL A 112 7.15 -11.51 -5.60
N VAL A 113 7.97 -10.50 -5.26
CA VAL A 113 8.90 -10.57 -4.13
C VAL A 113 8.22 -10.06 -2.87
N LEU A 114 8.18 -10.89 -1.85
CA LEU A 114 7.51 -10.63 -0.58
C LEU A 114 8.52 -10.70 0.57
N ASP A 115 8.31 -9.91 1.61
CA ASP A 115 8.98 -10.12 2.89
C ASP A 115 8.31 -11.26 3.68
N ASN A 116 8.88 -11.59 4.84
CA ASN A 116 8.38 -12.67 5.69
C ASN A 116 7.30 -12.23 6.69
N TYR A 117 6.54 -11.18 6.38
CA TYR A 117 5.43 -10.77 7.24
C TYR A 117 4.39 -11.89 7.36
N SER A 118 3.78 -12.04 8.53
CA SER A 118 2.91 -13.19 8.86
C SER A 118 1.74 -13.41 7.89
N VAL A 119 1.21 -12.33 7.30
CA VAL A 119 0.16 -12.40 6.28
C VAL A 119 0.69 -13.05 5.00
N HIS A 120 1.95 -12.76 4.61
CA HIS A 120 2.57 -13.28 3.40
C HIS A 120 2.88 -14.78 3.49
N THR A 121 3.17 -15.27 4.69
CA THR A 121 3.53 -16.67 4.95
C THR A 121 2.38 -17.51 5.50
N SER A 122 1.17 -16.98 5.49
CA SER A 122 -0.04 -17.62 6.01
C SER A 122 -0.39 -18.91 5.25
N LYS A 123 -1.20 -19.78 5.90
CA LYS A 123 -1.70 -21.01 5.28
C LYS A 123 -2.48 -20.72 3.99
N VAL A 124 -3.32 -19.69 3.99
CA VAL A 124 -4.14 -19.26 2.84
C VAL A 124 -3.26 -18.92 1.62
N VAL A 125 -2.17 -18.16 1.83
CA VAL A 125 -1.24 -17.82 0.75
C VAL A 125 -0.48 -19.06 0.25
N LYS A 126 -0.07 -19.95 1.14
CA LYS A 126 0.59 -21.21 0.77
C LYS A 126 -0.30 -22.12 -0.06
N GLU A 127 -1.58 -22.23 0.29
CA GLU A 127 -2.55 -23.04 -0.45
C GLU A 127 -2.85 -22.45 -1.84
N ALA A 128 -2.85 -21.13 -1.96
CA ALA A 128 -3.05 -20.44 -3.25
C ALA A 128 -1.83 -20.51 -4.18
N LYS A 129 -0.65 -20.92 -3.69
CA LYS A 129 0.61 -20.90 -4.46
C LYS A 129 0.51 -21.68 -5.77
N GLY A 130 -0.05 -22.88 -5.75
CA GLY A 130 -0.22 -23.71 -6.96
C GLY A 130 -1.08 -23.04 -8.03
N ALA A 131 -2.17 -22.39 -7.63
CA ALA A 131 -3.05 -21.65 -8.54
C ALA A 131 -2.35 -20.40 -9.12
N LEU A 132 -1.56 -19.70 -8.31
CA LEU A 132 -0.74 -18.57 -8.76
C LEU A 132 0.31 -19.01 -9.78
N GLU A 133 1.07 -20.07 -9.50
CA GLU A 133 2.09 -20.61 -10.39
C GLU A 133 1.49 -21.10 -11.72
N ALA A 134 0.35 -21.78 -11.70
CA ALA A 134 -0.38 -22.18 -12.89
C ALA A 134 -0.79 -20.98 -13.76
N ALA A 135 -1.06 -19.85 -13.14
CA ALA A 135 -1.39 -18.59 -13.81
C ALA A 135 -0.15 -17.77 -14.23
N GLY A 136 1.08 -18.26 -14.01
CA GLY A 136 2.32 -17.55 -14.32
C GLY A 136 2.67 -16.46 -13.30
N VAL A 137 2.26 -16.63 -12.02
CA VAL A 137 2.58 -15.73 -10.91
C VAL A 137 3.39 -16.51 -9.85
N HIS A 138 4.65 -16.16 -9.69
CA HIS A 138 5.59 -16.85 -8.82
C HIS A 138 5.89 -16.03 -7.58
N LEU A 139 5.67 -16.59 -6.38
CA LEU A 139 6.01 -15.96 -5.13
C LEU A 139 7.44 -16.26 -4.72
N MET A 140 8.23 -15.24 -4.45
CA MET A 140 9.58 -15.32 -3.91
C MET A 140 9.65 -14.57 -2.59
N TYR A 141 10.27 -15.18 -1.59
CA TYR A 141 10.41 -14.57 -0.27
C TYR A 141 11.83 -14.06 -0.06
N LEU A 142 11.94 -12.86 0.49
CA LEU A 142 13.22 -12.30 0.89
C LEU A 142 13.80 -13.11 2.07
N PRO A 143 15.14 -13.16 2.20
CA PRO A 143 15.75 -13.68 3.42
C PRO A 143 15.24 -12.93 4.66
N SER A 144 15.20 -13.64 5.78
CA SER A 144 14.83 -13.01 7.05
C SER A 144 15.81 -11.89 7.40
N TYR A 145 15.29 -10.82 7.97
CA TYR A 145 16.08 -9.64 8.39
C TYR A 145 16.88 -8.94 7.28
N SER A 146 16.40 -8.95 6.06
CA SER A 146 17.05 -8.31 4.90
C SER A 146 16.19 -7.21 4.27
N PRO A 147 15.84 -6.15 5.01
CA PRO A 147 15.00 -5.07 4.50
C PRO A 147 15.69 -4.29 3.35
N GLU A 148 17.02 -4.27 3.31
CA GLU A 148 17.81 -3.64 2.24
C GLU A 148 17.57 -4.28 0.86
N LEU A 149 17.10 -5.51 0.81
CA LEU A 149 16.71 -6.19 -0.43
C LEU A 149 15.29 -5.84 -0.89
N SER A 150 14.50 -5.21 -0.03
CA SER A 150 13.13 -4.81 -0.33
C SER A 150 13.12 -3.51 -1.15
N ARG A 151 12.92 -3.63 -2.46
CA ARG A 151 12.91 -2.50 -3.40
C ARG A 151 11.78 -1.49 -3.15
N ILE A 152 10.77 -1.84 -2.40
CA ILE A 152 9.63 -0.96 -2.09
C ILE A 152 9.88 -0.09 -0.85
N GLU A 153 10.84 -0.43 0.01
CA GLU A 153 11.12 0.34 1.23
C GLU A 153 11.49 1.81 0.98
N PRO A 154 12.35 2.14 -0.01
CA PRO A 154 12.60 3.53 -0.39
C PRO A 154 11.34 4.28 -0.79
N ASP A 155 10.40 3.62 -1.50
CA ASP A 155 9.13 4.21 -1.91
C ASP A 155 8.24 4.53 -0.69
N TRP A 156 8.16 3.61 0.28
CA TRP A 156 7.46 3.84 1.54
C TRP A 156 8.05 5.01 2.33
N ASN A 157 9.37 5.13 2.36
CA ASN A 157 10.05 6.24 3.04
C ASN A 157 9.76 7.57 2.35
N ASP A 158 9.82 7.61 1.03
CA ASP A 158 9.50 8.80 0.24
C ASP A 158 8.03 9.24 0.44
N ILE A 159 7.09 8.30 0.39
CA ILE A 159 5.67 8.57 0.66
C ILE A 159 5.49 9.18 2.05
N LYS A 160 6.12 8.60 3.08
CA LYS A 160 5.99 9.08 4.47
C LYS A 160 6.60 10.45 4.68
N GLN A 161 7.73 10.75 4.03
CA GLN A 161 8.50 11.97 4.28
C GLN A 161 8.08 13.14 3.39
N HIS A 162 7.66 12.88 2.16
CA HIS A 162 7.47 13.92 1.16
C HIS A 162 6.04 14.01 0.61
N HIS A 163 5.24 12.95 0.70
CA HIS A 163 3.90 12.94 0.14
C HIS A 163 2.79 13.04 1.18
N LEU A 164 3.05 12.66 2.43
CA LEU A 164 2.08 12.84 3.51
C LEU A 164 2.22 14.24 4.12
N PRO A 165 1.11 14.95 4.36
CA PRO A 165 1.15 16.24 5.04
C PRO A 165 1.58 16.07 6.51
N VAL A 166 2.41 17.00 6.97
CA VAL A 166 2.85 17.07 8.37
C VAL A 166 1.74 17.73 9.20
N ARG A 167 0.67 16.99 9.45
CA ARG A 167 -0.44 17.42 10.31
C ARG A 167 -1.10 16.23 11.00
N SER A 168 -1.80 16.51 12.08
CA SER A 168 -2.73 15.55 12.68
C SER A 168 -4.04 15.49 11.88
N PHE A 169 -4.76 14.40 12.02
CA PHE A 169 -6.07 14.18 11.39
C PHE A 169 -7.09 13.87 12.47
N ASP A 170 -8.20 14.60 12.48
CA ASP A 170 -9.28 14.42 13.46
C ASP A 170 -10.13 13.20 13.12
N GLN A 171 -10.33 12.95 11.84
CA GLN A 171 -11.10 11.83 11.34
C GLN A 171 -10.21 10.81 10.62
N VAL A 172 -10.54 9.52 10.78
CA VAL A 172 -9.79 8.47 10.08
C VAL A 172 -10.06 8.48 8.58
N GLY A 173 -11.21 8.98 8.15
CA GLY A 173 -11.52 9.19 6.73
C GLY A 173 -10.55 10.16 6.08
N ASP A 174 -10.32 11.33 6.71
CA ASP A 174 -9.38 12.34 6.22
C ASP A 174 -7.94 11.80 6.16
N LEU A 175 -7.56 10.98 7.15
CA LEU A 175 -6.27 10.30 7.15
C LEU A 175 -6.17 9.33 5.98
N LYS A 176 -7.23 8.55 5.70
CA LYS A 176 -7.25 7.62 4.58
C LYS A 176 -7.14 8.35 3.25
N GLU A 177 -7.89 9.42 3.04
CA GLU A 177 -7.82 10.25 1.84
C GLU A 177 -6.43 10.83 1.62
N ALA A 178 -5.79 11.32 2.68
CA ALA A 178 -4.42 11.83 2.62
C ALA A 178 -3.41 10.72 2.25
N VAL A 179 -3.57 9.51 2.78
CA VAL A 179 -2.73 8.35 2.45
C VAL A 179 -2.94 7.95 1.00
N ASP A 180 -4.18 7.83 0.53
CA ASP A 180 -4.50 7.46 -0.85
C ASP A 180 -3.96 8.49 -1.85
N SER A 181 -4.11 9.79 -1.53
CA SER A 181 -3.54 10.88 -2.32
C SER A 181 -2.02 10.84 -2.37
N ALA A 182 -1.36 10.47 -1.27
CA ALA A 182 0.10 10.32 -1.22
C ALA A 182 0.58 9.13 -2.07
N LEU A 183 -0.12 8.00 -1.99
CA LEU A 183 0.15 6.80 -2.79
C LEU A 183 -0.05 7.08 -4.29
N ALA A 184 -1.12 7.78 -4.66
CA ALA A 184 -1.41 8.17 -6.03
C ALA A 184 -0.34 9.11 -6.60
N ARG A 185 0.13 10.11 -5.80
CA ARG A 185 1.24 11.00 -6.21
C ARG A 185 2.52 10.20 -6.46
N LYS A 186 2.83 9.25 -5.60
CA LYS A 186 4.00 8.38 -5.78
C LYS A 186 3.89 7.54 -7.04
N ALA A 187 2.74 6.92 -7.29
CA ALA A 187 2.48 6.15 -8.50
C ALA A 187 2.69 7.01 -9.77
N HIS A 188 2.16 8.21 -9.78
CA HIS A 188 2.32 9.16 -10.88
C HIS A 188 3.79 9.57 -11.08
N GLN A 189 4.52 9.86 -10.01
CA GLN A 189 5.94 10.20 -10.04
C GLN A 189 6.78 9.08 -10.67
N LEU A 190 6.56 7.82 -10.27
CA LEU A 190 7.27 6.67 -10.82
C LEU A 190 6.97 6.47 -12.31
N GLN A 191 5.71 6.66 -12.71
CA GLN A 191 5.30 6.57 -14.11
C GLN A 191 5.96 7.65 -14.97
N GLN A 192 6.03 8.89 -14.49
CA GLN A 192 6.71 9.99 -15.19
C GLN A 192 8.21 9.72 -15.33
N ALA A 193 8.88 9.22 -14.30
CA ALA A 193 10.31 8.88 -14.35
C ALA A 193 10.59 7.83 -15.44
N ARG A 194 9.73 6.82 -15.57
CA ARG A 194 9.79 5.80 -16.63
C ARG A 194 9.70 6.43 -18.02
N THR A 195 8.70 7.30 -18.25
CA THR A 195 8.49 7.93 -19.57
C THR A 195 9.71 8.73 -20.00
N LYS A 196 10.32 9.51 -19.10
CA LYS A 196 11.53 10.27 -19.35
C LYS A 196 12.71 9.36 -19.73
N THR A 197 12.93 8.27 -18.99
CA THR A 197 14.01 7.31 -19.25
C THR A 197 13.85 6.62 -20.61
N THR A 198 12.61 6.27 -20.99
CA THR A 198 12.32 5.65 -22.29
C THR A 198 12.53 6.61 -23.43
N SER A 199 12.16 7.87 -23.29
CA SER A 199 12.37 8.92 -24.29
C SER A 199 13.87 9.20 -24.53
N LEU A 200 14.66 9.28 -23.45
CA LEU A 200 16.11 9.51 -23.55
C LEU A 200 16.82 8.32 -24.25
N ARG A 201 16.40 7.09 -24.01
CA ARG A 201 16.96 5.90 -24.69
C ARG A 201 16.68 5.91 -26.20
N ARG A 202 15.50 6.39 -26.63
CA ARG A 202 15.14 6.49 -28.06
C ARG A 202 15.87 7.58 -28.82
N LEU A 203 16.37 8.61 -28.12
CA LEU A 203 17.14 9.69 -28.74
C LEU A 203 18.63 9.33 -28.91
N ASN A 204 19.11 8.29 -28.23
CA ASN A 204 20.50 7.84 -28.25
C ASN A 204 20.69 6.56 -29.11
N THR A 205 19.69 6.10 -29.83
CA THR A 205 19.70 5.03 -30.81
C THR A 205 19.40 5.59 -32.21
#